data_facf18268646d367c9ec95d292f20667
#
_entry.id   facf18268646d367c9ec95d292f20667
#
_cell.length_a   1.000
_cell.length_b   1.000
_cell.length_c   1.000
_cell.angle_alpha   90.00
_cell.angle_beta   90.00
_cell.angle_gamma   90.00
#
_symmetry.space_group_name_H-M   'P 1'
#
loop_
_entity.id
_entity.type
_entity.pdbx_description
1 polymer ?
#
loop_
_entity_poly.entity_id
_entity_poly.type
_entity_poly.pdbx_seq_one_letter_code
_entity_poly.pdbx_strand_id
1 'polypeptide(L)'
;MDELHSLVNSAMQQHTLSDEWCLWAHLPHDTDWSLNSYKNIYSIKTVEDTIALNEYLPARLVNNCMLFIMRKGITPLWEDPKNRSGGCFSYKVNNKTVHECWKGLTYNLVGESLSHNPKLQEDITGITISPKKNFCIIKIWLAKCNFQDASLINCNSGIDTHGCLFKKHAPEY
;
A
#
# COMPACT_ATOMS: atom_id res chain seq x y z
N MET A 1 12.74 31.71 -26.89
CA MET A 1 12.16 30.40 -27.31
C MET A 1 12.77 29.26 -26.58
N ASP A 2 14.06 29.30 -26.24
CA ASP A 2 14.77 28.21 -25.51
C ASP A 2 14.32 28.03 -24.06
N GLU A 3 14.00 29.12 -23.37
CA GLU A 3 13.48 29.05 -21.98
C GLU A 3 12.11 28.35 -21.88
N LEU A 4 11.21 28.63 -22.84
CA LEU A 4 9.89 27.99 -22.88
C LEU A 4 10.00 26.49 -23.20
N HIS A 5 10.90 26.13 -24.16
CA HIS A 5 11.21 24.73 -24.47
C HIS A 5 11.82 23.99 -23.26
N SER A 6 12.72 24.63 -22.52
CA SER A 6 13.31 24.07 -21.30
C SER A 6 12.27 23.86 -20.21
N LEU A 7 11.37 24.83 -19.99
CA LEU A 7 10.27 24.73 -19.02
C LEU A 7 9.26 23.64 -19.41
N VAL A 8 8.89 23.55 -20.69
CA VAL A 8 7.98 22.51 -21.19
C VAL A 8 8.61 21.12 -21.06
N ASN A 9 9.89 20.98 -21.42
CA ASN A 9 10.59 19.70 -21.25
C ASN A 9 10.76 19.31 -19.78
N SER A 10 11.02 20.25 -18.88
CA SER A 10 11.06 20.01 -17.44
C SER A 10 9.69 19.62 -16.88
N ALA A 11 8.60 20.25 -17.37
CA ALA A 11 7.22 19.92 -16.98
C ALA A 11 6.73 18.56 -17.53
N MET A 12 7.37 18.05 -18.58
CA MET A 12 7.07 16.72 -19.16
C MET A 12 7.99 15.61 -18.63
N GLN A 13 8.96 15.94 -17.78
CA GLN A 13 9.88 14.96 -17.22
C GLN A 13 9.16 14.16 -16.13
N GLN A 14 8.89 12.90 -16.40
CA GLN A 14 8.35 11.97 -15.41
C GLN A 14 9.45 11.50 -14.43
N HIS A 15 9.14 11.47 -13.15
CA HIS A 15 10.04 11.02 -12.10
C HIS A 15 9.76 9.55 -11.77
N THR A 16 10.60 8.67 -12.34
CA THR A 16 10.46 7.22 -12.13
C THR A 16 10.71 6.84 -10.67
N LEU A 17 9.86 5.99 -10.12
CA LEU A 17 10.03 5.39 -8.80
C LEU A 17 11.14 4.33 -8.84
N SER A 18 11.69 3.99 -7.68
CA SER A 18 12.70 2.91 -7.53
C SER A 18 12.13 1.53 -7.83
N ASP A 19 10.81 1.34 -7.67
CA ASP A 19 10.08 0.12 -8.03
C ASP A 19 8.70 0.46 -8.60
N GLU A 20 8.06 -0.51 -9.27
CA GLU A 20 6.70 -0.37 -9.75
C GLU A 20 5.71 -1.02 -8.78
N TRP A 21 4.53 -0.41 -8.66
CA TRP A 21 3.46 -0.85 -7.77
C TRP A 21 2.15 -1.01 -8.53
N CYS A 22 1.26 -1.85 -8.01
CA CYS A 22 -0.06 -2.08 -8.58
C CYS A 22 -1.14 -1.86 -7.54
N LEU A 23 -2.14 -1.04 -7.87
CA LEU A 23 -3.36 -0.91 -7.09
C LEU A 23 -4.33 -2.03 -7.48
N TRP A 24 -4.79 -2.76 -6.48
CA TRP A 24 -5.80 -3.80 -6.62
C TRP A 24 -7.01 -3.48 -5.76
N ALA A 25 -8.19 -3.97 -6.16
CA ALA A 25 -9.39 -3.95 -5.34
C ALA A 25 -10.03 -5.33 -5.27
N HIS A 26 -10.57 -5.64 -4.10
CA HIS A 26 -11.55 -6.69 -3.91
C HIS A 26 -12.89 -6.02 -3.59
N LEU A 27 -13.93 -6.34 -4.39
CA LEU A 27 -15.20 -5.63 -4.31
C LEU A 27 -15.96 -5.96 -3.02
N PRO A 28 -16.72 -5.01 -2.48
CA PRO A 28 -17.63 -5.27 -1.36
C PRO A 28 -18.61 -6.40 -1.72
N HIS A 29 -18.86 -7.27 -0.75
CA HIS A 29 -19.80 -8.40 -0.88
C HIS A 29 -19.37 -9.53 -1.85
N ASP A 30 -18.22 -9.45 -2.48
CA ASP A 30 -17.67 -10.60 -3.20
C ASP A 30 -17.21 -11.64 -2.17
N THR A 31 -17.67 -12.88 -2.32
CA THR A 31 -17.35 -14.00 -1.43
C THR A 31 -16.26 -14.90 -2.00
N ASP A 32 -15.87 -14.69 -3.26
CA ASP A 32 -14.72 -15.35 -3.86
C ASP A 32 -13.42 -14.70 -3.38
N TRP A 33 -12.54 -15.49 -2.78
CA TRP A 33 -11.21 -15.06 -2.32
C TRP A 33 -10.09 -15.63 -3.20
N SER A 34 -10.43 -16.25 -4.34
CA SER A 34 -9.44 -16.62 -5.34
C SER A 34 -8.90 -15.38 -6.07
N LEU A 35 -7.76 -15.50 -6.74
CA LEU A 35 -7.15 -14.39 -7.49
C LEU A 35 -8.11 -13.75 -8.51
N ASN A 36 -9.09 -14.49 -9.02
CA ASN A 36 -10.05 -14.00 -10.02
C ASN A 36 -10.92 -12.85 -9.51
N SER A 37 -11.19 -12.80 -8.21
CA SER A 37 -12.00 -11.74 -7.58
C SER A 37 -11.23 -10.43 -7.38
N TYR A 38 -9.90 -10.46 -7.40
CA TYR A 38 -9.06 -9.28 -7.25
C TYR A 38 -8.87 -8.58 -8.60
N LYS A 39 -9.18 -7.30 -8.65
CA LYS A 39 -9.08 -6.48 -9.87
C LYS A 39 -7.85 -5.60 -9.80
N ASN A 40 -6.91 -5.79 -10.73
CA ASN A 40 -5.81 -4.84 -10.91
C ASN A 40 -6.36 -3.59 -11.59
N ILE A 41 -6.29 -2.44 -10.92
CA ILE A 41 -6.94 -1.19 -11.34
C ILE A 41 -5.95 -0.24 -11.98
N TYR A 42 -4.75 -0.11 -11.39
CA TYR A 42 -3.81 0.93 -11.78
C TYR A 42 -2.37 0.52 -11.52
N SER A 43 -1.46 0.91 -12.43
CA SER A 43 -0.01 0.74 -12.27
C SER A 43 0.62 2.07 -11.89
N ILE A 44 1.45 2.06 -10.87
CA ILE A 44 2.14 3.22 -10.30
C ILE A 44 3.62 3.04 -10.61
N LYS A 45 4.17 3.88 -11.50
CA LYS A 45 5.56 3.79 -11.98
C LYS A 45 6.34 5.06 -11.72
N THR A 46 5.63 6.17 -11.55
CA THR A 46 6.20 7.50 -11.41
C THR A 46 5.63 8.23 -10.20
N VAL A 47 6.29 9.28 -9.78
CA VAL A 47 5.76 10.19 -8.75
C VAL A 47 4.44 10.80 -9.21
N GLU A 48 4.31 11.14 -10.48
CA GLU A 48 3.11 11.71 -11.08
C GLU A 48 1.94 10.72 -11.03
N ASP A 49 2.19 9.44 -11.29
CA ASP A 49 1.17 8.38 -11.13
C ASP A 49 0.66 8.32 -9.68
N THR A 50 1.56 8.46 -8.72
CA THR A 50 1.21 8.44 -7.28
C THR A 50 0.37 9.64 -6.89
N ILE A 51 0.73 10.82 -7.37
CA ILE A 51 -0.03 12.06 -7.14
C ILE A 51 -1.42 11.93 -7.77
N ALA A 52 -1.50 11.53 -9.03
CA ALA A 52 -2.76 11.34 -9.73
C ALA A 52 -3.66 10.33 -9.01
N LEU A 53 -3.11 9.19 -8.59
CA LEU A 53 -3.85 8.20 -7.81
C LEU A 53 -4.44 8.83 -6.54
N ASN A 54 -3.62 9.52 -5.76
CA ASN A 54 -4.04 10.10 -4.47
C ASN A 54 -5.04 11.26 -4.62
N GLU A 55 -5.02 11.97 -5.74
CA GLU A 55 -5.97 13.06 -6.01
C GLU A 55 -7.31 12.54 -6.54
N TYR A 56 -7.28 11.51 -7.39
CA TYR A 56 -8.49 11.03 -8.06
C TYR A 56 -9.14 9.81 -7.39
N LEU A 57 -8.46 9.12 -6.44
CA LEU A 57 -9.05 8.02 -5.72
C LEU A 57 -10.17 8.52 -4.80
N PRO A 58 -11.44 8.18 -5.06
CA PRO A 58 -12.53 8.68 -4.24
C PRO A 58 -12.46 8.16 -2.81
N ALA A 59 -12.65 9.04 -1.82
CA ALA A 59 -12.67 8.67 -0.40
C ALA A 59 -13.66 7.54 -0.09
N ARG A 60 -14.78 7.47 -0.83
CA ARG A 60 -15.77 6.38 -0.70
C ARG A 60 -15.19 5.00 -1.01
N LEU A 61 -14.21 4.89 -1.92
CA LEU A 61 -13.57 3.62 -2.23
C LEU A 61 -12.67 3.19 -1.07
N VAL A 62 -11.88 4.11 -0.53
CA VAL A 62 -11.03 3.86 0.64
C VAL A 62 -11.86 3.42 1.86
N ASN A 63 -13.05 4.01 2.03
CA ASN A 63 -13.92 3.69 3.16
C ASN A 63 -14.75 2.41 2.99
N ASN A 64 -14.94 1.91 1.79
CA ASN A 64 -15.90 0.83 1.52
C ASN A 64 -15.33 -0.38 0.78
N CYS A 65 -14.19 -0.26 0.09
CA CYS A 65 -13.57 -1.35 -0.65
C CYS A 65 -12.30 -1.83 0.05
N MET A 66 -12.00 -3.12 -0.08
CA MET A 66 -10.64 -3.57 0.21
C MET A 66 -9.74 -3.16 -0.94
N LEU A 67 -8.75 -2.33 -0.65
CA LEU A 67 -7.74 -1.90 -1.60
C LEU A 67 -6.38 -2.43 -1.18
N PHE A 68 -5.56 -2.74 -2.18
CA PHE A 68 -4.21 -3.22 -1.99
C PHE A 68 -3.28 -2.45 -2.90
N ILE A 69 -2.14 -2.00 -2.41
CA ILE A 69 -1.04 -1.55 -3.25
C ILE A 69 0.09 -2.55 -3.03
N MET A 70 0.38 -3.34 -4.06
CA MET A 70 1.39 -4.38 -3.99
C MET A 70 2.54 -4.07 -4.94
N ARG A 71 3.76 -4.46 -4.57
CA ARG A 71 4.93 -4.40 -5.44
C ARG A 71 4.64 -5.19 -6.72
N LYS A 72 5.04 -4.68 -7.89
CA LYS A 72 4.79 -5.33 -9.18
C LYS A 72 5.24 -6.78 -9.17
N GLY A 73 4.40 -7.65 -9.71
CA GLY A 73 4.63 -9.09 -9.75
C GLY A 73 4.29 -9.84 -8.47
N ILE A 74 3.75 -9.15 -7.46
CA ILE A 74 3.23 -9.77 -6.23
C ILE A 74 1.70 -9.62 -6.22
N THR A 75 1.00 -10.74 -6.07
CA THR A 75 -0.46 -10.76 -5.95
C THR A 75 -0.91 -10.46 -4.52
N PRO A 76 -2.11 -9.86 -4.32
CA PRO A 76 -2.62 -9.51 -2.99
C PRO A 76 -3.17 -10.73 -2.22
N LEU A 77 -2.45 -11.84 -2.24
CA LEU A 77 -2.81 -13.10 -1.60
C LEU A 77 -1.70 -13.56 -0.63
N TRP A 78 -2.09 -14.26 0.42
CA TRP A 78 -1.13 -14.90 1.33
C TRP A 78 -0.37 -16.06 0.66
N GLU A 79 -1.00 -16.67 -0.36
CA GLU A 79 -0.50 -17.79 -1.14
C GLU A 79 0.60 -17.39 -2.13
N ASP A 80 0.72 -16.09 -2.44
CA ASP A 80 1.79 -15.61 -3.31
C ASP A 80 3.17 -16.04 -2.77
N PRO A 81 4.07 -16.57 -3.60
CA PRO A 81 5.40 -17.02 -3.16
C PRO A 81 6.19 -15.98 -2.38
N LYS A 82 5.96 -14.69 -2.64
CA LYS A 82 6.61 -13.57 -1.92
C LYS A 82 5.94 -13.21 -0.60
N ASN A 83 4.70 -13.63 -0.37
CA ASN A 83 3.93 -13.32 0.83
C ASN A 83 3.84 -14.49 1.80
N ARG A 84 3.83 -15.74 1.30
CA ARG A 84 3.46 -16.93 2.08
C ARG A 84 4.31 -17.21 3.31
N SER A 85 5.59 -16.81 3.30
CA SER A 85 6.51 -16.96 4.46
C SER A 85 6.56 -15.73 5.34
N GLY A 86 5.75 -14.72 5.02
CA GLY A 86 5.73 -13.41 5.65
C GLY A 86 4.63 -13.22 6.69
N GLY A 87 4.33 -11.97 6.92
CA GLY A 87 3.31 -11.53 7.84
C GLY A 87 2.92 -10.08 7.59
N CYS A 88 2.14 -9.53 8.48
CA CYS A 88 1.75 -8.13 8.38
C CYS A 88 1.67 -7.44 9.74
N PHE A 89 2.02 -6.17 9.76
CA PHE A 89 1.62 -5.26 10.81
C PHE A 89 0.19 -4.77 10.55
N SER A 90 -0.68 -4.85 11.54
CA SER A 90 -2.10 -4.48 11.43
C SER A 90 -2.41 -3.32 12.36
N TYR A 91 -2.97 -2.26 11.80
CA TYR A 91 -3.30 -1.01 12.48
C TYR A 91 -4.80 -0.75 12.39
N LYS A 92 -5.42 -0.38 13.51
CA LYS A 92 -6.80 0.10 13.54
C LYS A 92 -6.82 1.59 13.31
N VAL A 93 -7.52 2.06 12.27
CA VAL A 93 -7.60 3.48 11.90
C VAL A 93 -9.06 3.92 11.87
N ASN A 94 -9.32 5.12 12.37
CA ASN A 94 -10.65 5.71 12.39
C ASN A 94 -11.12 6.06 10.97
N ASN A 95 -12.40 5.80 10.66
CA ASN A 95 -12.99 6.11 9.35
C ASN A 95 -12.90 7.60 8.97
N LYS A 96 -12.82 8.51 9.95
CA LYS A 96 -12.70 9.95 9.69
C LYS A 96 -11.32 10.35 9.15
N THR A 97 -10.27 9.61 9.50
CA THR A 97 -8.87 9.94 9.17
C THR A 97 -8.25 8.96 8.18
N VAL A 98 -8.93 7.86 7.88
CA VAL A 98 -8.36 6.75 7.10
C VAL A 98 -7.98 7.16 5.68
N HIS A 99 -8.70 8.06 5.04
CA HIS A 99 -8.39 8.53 3.70
C HIS A 99 -7.03 9.25 3.65
N GLU A 100 -6.80 10.19 4.58
CA GLU A 100 -5.51 10.88 4.67
C GLU A 100 -4.38 9.94 5.11
N CYS A 101 -4.67 9.01 6.02
CA CYS A 101 -3.73 7.97 6.40
C CYS A 101 -3.32 7.10 5.20
N TRP A 102 -4.28 6.65 4.38
CA TRP A 102 -4.02 5.87 3.17
C TRP A 102 -3.16 6.64 2.16
N LYS A 103 -3.46 7.92 1.92
CA LYS A 103 -2.64 8.79 1.05
C LYS A 103 -1.20 8.88 1.53
N GLY A 104 -1.00 9.19 2.82
CA GLY A 104 0.33 9.28 3.41
C GLY A 104 1.11 7.97 3.34
N LEU A 105 0.44 6.84 3.62
CA LEU A 105 1.04 5.51 3.51
C LEU A 105 1.39 5.15 2.06
N THR A 106 0.57 5.54 1.10
CA THR A 106 0.87 5.36 -0.33
C THR A 106 2.15 6.08 -0.71
N TYR A 107 2.32 7.36 -0.33
CA TYR A 107 3.55 8.10 -0.58
C TYR A 107 4.77 7.46 0.08
N ASN A 108 4.66 7.05 1.34
CA ASN A 108 5.76 6.39 2.06
C ASN A 108 6.10 5.02 1.47
N LEU A 109 5.10 4.26 1.01
CA LEU A 109 5.30 2.96 0.37
C LEU A 109 6.10 3.10 -0.93
N VAL A 110 5.61 3.92 -1.87
CA VAL A 110 6.25 4.08 -3.18
C VAL A 110 7.58 4.83 -3.10
N GLY A 111 7.73 5.69 -2.07
CA GLY A 111 8.97 6.40 -1.73
C GLY A 111 9.97 5.56 -0.93
N GLU A 112 9.70 4.27 -0.69
CA GLU A 112 10.55 3.35 0.08
C GLU A 112 10.96 3.92 1.45
N SER A 113 9.99 4.54 2.15
CA SER A 113 10.21 5.24 3.43
C SER A 113 9.28 4.81 4.55
N LEU A 114 8.64 3.62 4.44
CA LEU A 114 7.81 3.08 5.52
C LEU A 114 8.62 2.62 6.73
N SER A 115 9.91 2.34 6.56
CA SER A 115 10.80 1.96 7.66
C SER A 115 12.15 2.65 7.56
N HIS A 116 12.73 2.99 8.71
CA HIS A 116 14.12 3.42 8.81
C HIS A 116 15.12 2.26 8.74
N ASN A 117 14.65 1.02 8.92
CA ASN A 117 15.48 -0.16 8.81
C ASN A 117 15.51 -0.63 7.33
N PRO A 118 16.65 -0.56 6.63
CA PRO A 118 16.72 -0.89 5.20
C PRO A 118 16.28 -2.33 4.89
N LYS A 119 16.63 -3.29 5.76
CA LYS A 119 16.27 -4.71 5.56
C LYS A 119 14.76 -4.94 5.73
N LEU A 120 14.13 -4.23 6.68
CA LEU A 120 12.67 -4.29 6.80
C LEU A 120 12.01 -3.61 5.61
N GLN A 121 12.54 -2.47 5.15
CA GLN A 121 12.02 -1.76 3.98
C GLN A 121 12.03 -2.64 2.72
N GLU A 122 13.11 -3.39 2.49
CA GLU A 122 13.23 -4.37 1.40
C GLU A 122 12.23 -5.52 1.51
N ASP A 123 11.84 -5.92 2.72
CA ASP A 123 10.87 -6.98 2.96
C ASP A 123 9.41 -6.53 2.79
N ILE A 124 9.13 -5.23 2.65
CA ILE A 124 7.77 -4.72 2.45
C ILE A 124 7.28 -5.06 1.04
N THR A 125 6.20 -5.84 0.97
CA THR A 125 5.58 -6.28 -0.29
C THR A 125 4.37 -5.45 -0.69
N GLY A 126 3.76 -4.74 0.25
CA GLY A 126 2.62 -3.88 -0.03
C GLY A 126 1.87 -3.41 1.20
N ILE A 127 0.77 -2.71 0.95
CA ILE A 127 -0.18 -2.27 1.97
C ILE A 127 -1.60 -2.65 1.57
N THR A 128 -2.45 -2.83 2.58
CA THR A 128 -3.89 -3.10 2.39
C THR A 128 -4.72 -2.25 3.32
N ILE A 129 -5.88 -1.81 2.84
CA ILE A 129 -6.95 -1.30 3.68
C ILE A 129 -8.15 -2.23 3.63
N SER A 130 -8.70 -2.58 4.79
CA SER A 130 -9.87 -3.44 4.96
C SER A 130 -10.93 -2.70 5.79
N PRO A 131 -11.97 -2.13 5.16
CA PRO A 131 -13.04 -1.44 5.86
C PRO A 131 -13.83 -2.37 6.78
N LYS A 132 -14.20 -1.84 7.94
CA LYS A 132 -15.11 -2.44 8.92
C LYS A 132 -16.24 -1.44 9.21
N LYS A 133 -17.26 -1.86 9.96
CA LYS A 133 -18.42 -1.02 10.22
C LYS A 133 -18.07 0.39 10.78
N ASN A 134 -17.15 0.47 11.73
CA ASN A 134 -16.84 1.71 12.46
C ASN A 134 -15.36 2.15 12.35
N PHE A 135 -14.52 1.38 11.68
CA PHE A 135 -13.09 1.63 11.52
C PHE A 135 -12.56 0.90 10.29
N CYS A 136 -11.33 1.15 9.92
CA CYS A 136 -10.61 0.36 8.93
C CYS A 136 -9.42 -0.35 9.58
N ILE A 137 -9.04 -1.50 9.01
CA ILE A 137 -7.76 -2.14 9.31
C ILE A 137 -6.81 -1.85 8.15
N ILE A 138 -5.70 -1.20 8.44
CA ILE A 138 -4.59 -1.06 7.50
C ILE A 138 -3.55 -2.11 7.84
N LYS A 139 -2.98 -2.75 6.81
CA LYS A 139 -1.89 -3.71 6.98
C LYS A 139 -0.71 -3.31 6.14
N ILE A 140 0.49 -3.47 6.70
CA ILE A 140 1.76 -3.41 5.97
C ILE A 140 2.24 -4.86 5.85
N TRP A 141 2.39 -5.34 4.62
CA TRP A 141 2.73 -6.72 4.30
C TRP A 141 4.23 -6.89 4.17
N LEU A 142 4.75 -7.99 4.70
CA LEU A 142 6.16 -8.37 4.66
C LEU A 142 6.34 -9.73 3.99
N ALA A 143 7.43 -9.86 3.24
CA ALA A 143 7.85 -11.13 2.64
C ALA A 143 8.35 -12.15 3.68
N LYS A 144 8.85 -11.68 4.83
CA LYS A 144 9.44 -12.50 5.90
C LYS A 144 8.97 -12.05 7.26
N CYS A 145 9.15 -12.92 8.27
CA CYS A 145 8.79 -12.67 9.66
C CYS A 145 10.00 -12.30 10.55
N ASN A 146 11.09 -11.82 9.96
CA ASN A 146 12.32 -11.50 10.69
C ASN A 146 12.15 -10.27 11.60
N PHE A 147 11.27 -9.36 11.21
CA PHE A 147 10.97 -8.11 11.93
C PHE A 147 9.52 -8.11 12.37
N GLN A 148 9.29 -8.05 13.68
CA GLN A 148 7.94 -8.08 14.26
C GLN A 148 7.70 -6.92 15.23
N ASP A 149 8.69 -6.02 15.37
CA ASP A 149 8.60 -4.83 16.20
C ASP A 149 7.99 -3.67 15.41
N ALA A 150 6.79 -3.25 15.81
CA ALA A 150 6.07 -2.17 15.16
C ALA A 150 6.78 -0.80 15.26
N SER A 151 7.70 -0.63 16.20
CA SER A 151 8.49 0.61 16.34
C SER A 151 9.44 0.85 15.17
N LEU A 152 9.72 -0.18 14.37
CA LEU A 152 10.53 -0.07 13.16
C LEU A 152 9.77 0.56 11.97
N ILE A 153 8.46 0.69 12.07
CA ILE A 153 7.62 1.34 11.06
C ILE A 153 7.44 2.83 11.40
N ASN A 154 7.58 3.68 10.39
CA ASN A 154 7.37 5.12 10.54
C ASN A 154 5.90 5.45 10.73
N CYS A 155 5.56 6.15 11.80
CA CYS A 155 4.19 6.53 12.16
C CYS A 155 3.77 7.93 11.66
N ASN A 156 4.49 8.51 10.73
CA ASN A 156 4.22 9.87 10.21
C ASN A 156 2.99 9.98 9.29
N SER A 157 2.35 8.85 8.95
CA SER A 157 1.17 8.80 8.06
C SER A 157 -0.15 8.58 8.80
N GLY A 158 -0.19 8.82 10.11
CA GLY A 158 -1.43 8.66 10.89
C GLY A 158 -1.73 7.23 11.37
N ILE A 159 -0.78 6.29 11.21
CA ILE A 159 -0.77 5.02 11.94
C ILE A 159 -0.05 5.21 13.27
N ASP A 160 -0.39 4.39 14.27
CA ASP A 160 0.21 4.43 15.59
C ASP A 160 0.70 3.03 15.98
N THR A 161 1.90 2.94 16.54
CA THR A 161 2.44 1.69 17.08
C THR A 161 1.60 1.15 18.23
N HIS A 162 0.91 2.03 18.96
CA HIS A 162 0.02 1.62 20.04
C HIS A 162 -1.17 0.82 19.49
N GLY A 163 -1.29 -0.43 19.93
CA GLY A 163 -2.33 -1.34 19.44
C GLY A 163 -2.05 -1.99 18.08
N CYS A 164 -0.86 -1.77 17.52
CA CYS A 164 -0.41 -2.53 16.35
C CYS A 164 -0.23 -4.01 16.71
N LEU A 165 -0.70 -4.89 15.83
CA LEU A 165 -0.54 -6.34 15.95
C LEU A 165 0.26 -6.86 14.76
N PHE A 166 1.32 -7.60 15.05
CA PHE A 166 1.98 -8.42 14.03
C PHE A 166 1.29 -9.79 13.92
N LYS A 167 0.99 -10.21 12.70
CA LYS A 167 0.39 -11.52 12.41
C LYS A 167 1.10 -12.17 11.24
N LYS A 168 1.53 -13.42 11.40
CA LYS A 168 2.03 -14.24 10.29
C LYS A 168 0.91 -14.54 9.30
N HIS A 169 1.26 -14.63 8.03
CA HIS A 169 0.34 -15.12 7.02
C HIS A 169 0.05 -16.60 7.26
N ALA A 170 -1.15 -17.03 6.91
CA ALA A 170 -1.61 -18.42 7.03
C ALA A 170 -2.20 -18.84 5.67
N PRO A 171 -1.32 -19.14 4.68
CA PRO A 171 -1.79 -19.60 3.37
C PRO A 171 -2.58 -20.91 3.52
N GLU A 172 -3.64 -21.05 2.72
CA GLU A 172 -4.53 -22.23 2.81
C GLU A 172 -4.03 -23.38 1.91
N TYR A 173 -3.15 -23.11 0.92
CA TYR A 173 -2.62 -24.08 -0.06
C TYR A 173 -1.21 -23.69 -0.58
#